data_45d50b023f4542d804bfdb51f844b21c
#
_entry.id   45d50b023f4542d804bfdb51f844b21c
#
_cell.length_a   1.000
_cell.length_b   1.000
_cell.length_c   1.000
_cell.angle_alpha   90.00
_cell.angle_beta   90.00
_cell.angle_gamma   90.00
#
_symmetry.space_group_name_H-M   'P 1'
#
loop_
_entity.id
_entity.type
_entity.pdbx_description
1 polymer ?
#
loop_
_entity_poly.entity_id
_entity_poly.type
_entity_poly.pdbx_seq_one_letter_code
_entity_poly.pdbx_strand_id
1 'polypeptide(L)'
;MTCTGVGLHSGAPVSLRIRPANAGAGIVFHRTDLDGFAIEASGRNVARVSYATSLMKKGVLISTTEHLLSAFTGVGIDNAIVELDNLELPILDGSARPFVEMIQKAGIRKQRKARTYLRIVREIELREGDKFIAVYPADAYSVSYSINFPHPLIGKQSFCVRLTNGSYLKEIAPARTFGFLHEADAMRQQGLIRGASIENAIVLNRDEVLNPPLRFPDEFVRHKVLDLIGDLALLGKQILGSVVADRAGHAMHTALVSRILRDRSYWEETALEDEPAMPALASAASLSV
;
A
#
# COMPACT_ATOMS: atom_id res chain seq x y z
N MET A 1 -4.59 18.15 3.92
CA MET A 1 -4.41 18.10 2.45
C MET A 1 -5.60 17.40 1.82
N THR A 2 -5.94 17.77 0.58
CA THR A 2 -7.14 17.28 -0.10
C THR A 2 -6.81 16.98 -1.55
N CYS A 3 -7.36 15.92 -2.12
CA CYS A 3 -7.35 15.63 -3.55
C CYS A 3 -8.70 15.08 -4.00
N THR A 4 -8.93 15.12 -5.31
CA THR A 4 -10.08 14.51 -5.96
C THR A 4 -9.58 13.55 -7.04
N GLY A 5 -10.37 12.55 -7.35
CA GLY A 5 -10.06 11.59 -8.40
C GLY A 5 -11.23 10.64 -8.64
N VAL A 6 -10.93 9.52 -9.24
CA VAL A 6 -11.91 8.44 -9.49
C VAL A 6 -11.43 7.15 -8.85
N GLY A 7 -12.35 6.33 -8.37
CA GLY A 7 -12.04 4.96 -7.95
C GLY A 7 -11.71 4.08 -9.16
N LEU A 8 -10.68 3.23 -9.04
CA LEU A 8 -10.24 2.34 -10.11
C LEU A 8 -11.36 1.37 -10.54
N HIS A 9 -12.00 0.75 -9.55
CA HIS A 9 -13.03 -0.27 -9.80
C HIS A 9 -14.41 0.32 -9.95
N SER A 10 -14.80 1.24 -9.09
CA SER A 10 -16.13 1.87 -9.11
C SER A 10 -16.32 2.85 -10.25
N GLY A 11 -15.25 3.53 -10.70
CA GLY A 11 -15.33 4.67 -11.63
C GLY A 11 -15.99 5.89 -11.01
N ALA A 12 -16.38 5.85 -9.76
CA ALA A 12 -17.06 6.94 -9.08
C ALA A 12 -16.08 8.05 -8.70
N PRO A 13 -16.47 9.33 -8.84
CA PRO A 13 -15.67 10.43 -8.33
C PRO A 13 -15.60 10.36 -6.81
N VAL A 14 -14.44 10.73 -6.27
CA VAL A 14 -14.17 10.74 -4.83
C VAL A 14 -13.31 11.91 -4.45
N SER A 15 -13.66 12.55 -3.33
CA SER A 15 -12.84 13.55 -2.66
C SER A 15 -12.21 12.91 -1.42
N LEU A 16 -10.91 13.03 -1.33
CA LEU A 16 -10.11 12.50 -0.22
C LEU A 16 -9.50 13.66 0.54
N ARG A 17 -9.60 13.64 1.88
CA ARG A 17 -8.93 14.59 2.76
C ARG A 17 -8.14 13.84 3.82
N ILE A 18 -6.85 14.15 3.94
CA ILE A 18 -6.00 13.57 4.98
C ILE A 18 -5.70 14.65 6.04
N ARG A 19 -5.91 14.30 7.30
CA ARG A 19 -5.71 15.15 8.48
C ARG A 19 -4.80 14.47 9.50
N PRO A 20 -4.05 15.24 10.31
CA PRO A 20 -3.32 14.67 11.43
C PRO A 20 -4.28 14.05 12.44
N ALA A 21 -3.84 12.98 13.10
CA ALA A 21 -4.51 12.34 14.22
C ALA A 21 -3.64 12.38 15.48
N ASN A 22 -4.24 12.14 16.64
CA ASN A 22 -3.52 12.06 17.90
C ASN A 22 -2.56 10.87 17.93
N ALA A 23 -1.49 10.98 18.72
CA ALA A 23 -0.52 9.90 18.89
C ALA A 23 -1.18 8.62 19.42
N GLY A 24 -1.02 7.52 18.70
CA GLY A 24 -1.63 6.23 19.02
C GLY A 24 -3.03 5.99 18.43
N ALA A 25 -3.55 6.94 17.65
CA ALA A 25 -4.83 6.75 16.95
C ALA A 25 -4.74 5.73 15.80
N GLY A 26 -3.54 5.55 15.22
CA GLY A 26 -3.38 4.78 14.00
C GLY A 26 -3.96 5.50 12.78
N ILE A 27 -4.20 4.77 11.72
CA ILE A 27 -4.86 5.27 10.51
C ILE A 27 -6.35 4.94 10.61
N VAL A 28 -7.19 5.97 10.50
CA VAL A 28 -8.65 5.82 10.59
C VAL A 28 -9.30 6.47 9.38
N PHE A 29 -10.09 5.69 8.67
CA PHE A 29 -10.91 6.16 7.55
C PHE A 29 -12.27 6.62 8.02
N HIS A 30 -12.74 7.76 7.51
CA HIS A 30 -14.07 8.32 7.77
C HIS A 30 -14.85 8.48 6.48
N ARG A 31 -15.99 7.81 6.36
CA ARG A 31 -16.95 7.96 5.27
C ARG A 31 -17.81 9.20 5.54
N THR A 32 -17.47 10.33 4.91
CA THR A 32 -18.17 11.61 5.14
C THR A 32 -19.58 11.62 4.56
N ASP A 33 -19.84 10.83 3.53
CA ASP A 33 -21.17 10.56 2.96
C ASP A 33 -22.06 9.67 3.86
N LEU A 34 -21.51 9.11 4.92
CA LEU A 34 -22.20 8.28 5.91
C LEU A 34 -21.98 8.82 7.33
N ASP A 35 -22.22 10.12 7.52
CA ASP A 35 -22.12 10.83 8.81
C ASP A 35 -20.76 10.64 9.53
N GLY A 36 -19.69 10.49 8.74
CA GLY A 36 -18.34 10.32 9.28
C GLY A 36 -18.10 8.93 9.87
N PHE A 37 -18.81 7.90 9.41
CA PHE A 37 -18.63 6.52 9.88
C PHE A 37 -17.17 6.10 9.81
N ALA A 38 -16.60 5.68 10.96
CA ALA A 38 -15.19 5.44 11.12
C ALA A 38 -14.82 3.95 11.00
N ILE A 39 -13.78 3.65 10.22
CA ILE A 39 -13.19 2.32 10.05
C ILE A 39 -11.69 2.43 10.27
N GLU A 40 -11.16 1.74 11.27
CA GLU A 40 -9.73 1.67 11.53
C GLU A 40 -9.03 0.83 10.45
N ALA A 41 -7.88 1.29 9.94
CA ALA A 41 -7.00 0.51 9.07
C ALA A 41 -6.34 -0.61 9.87
N SER A 42 -7.02 -1.73 9.97
CA SER A 42 -6.59 -2.89 10.76
C SER A 42 -6.97 -4.19 10.05
N GLY A 43 -6.12 -5.20 10.17
CA GLY A 43 -6.39 -6.54 9.68
C GLY A 43 -7.69 -7.17 10.23
N ARG A 44 -8.23 -6.63 11.33
CA ARG A 44 -9.54 -7.05 11.89
C ARG A 44 -10.73 -6.57 11.05
N ASN A 45 -10.54 -5.51 10.27
CA ASN A 45 -11.57 -4.92 9.42
C ASN A 45 -11.41 -5.31 7.95
N VAL A 46 -10.45 -6.20 7.61
CA VAL A 46 -10.28 -6.66 6.22
C VAL A 46 -11.54 -7.39 5.76
N ALA A 47 -12.08 -6.93 4.64
CA ALA A 47 -13.17 -7.58 3.92
C ALA A 47 -12.64 -8.69 3.00
N ARG A 48 -13.55 -9.35 2.27
CA ARG A 48 -13.14 -10.27 1.21
C ARG A 48 -12.32 -9.52 0.17
N VAL A 49 -11.10 -9.97 -0.04
CA VAL A 49 -10.14 -9.34 -0.95
C VAL A 49 -10.33 -9.89 -2.36
N SER A 50 -10.56 -9.00 -3.34
CA SER A 50 -10.62 -9.32 -4.77
C SER A 50 -10.08 -8.12 -5.52
N TYR A 51 -8.94 -8.26 -6.20
CA TYR A 51 -8.26 -7.23 -6.99
C TYR A 51 -7.79 -5.97 -6.24
N ALA A 52 -8.24 -5.73 -5.01
CA ALA A 52 -7.82 -4.63 -4.15
C ALA A 52 -8.06 -4.98 -2.69
N THR A 53 -7.38 -4.30 -1.78
CA THR A 53 -7.58 -4.46 -0.35
C THR A 53 -8.71 -3.56 0.14
N SER A 54 -9.73 -4.19 0.70
CA SER A 54 -10.92 -3.51 1.22
C SER A 54 -11.07 -3.71 2.72
N LEU A 55 -11.57 -2.69 3.39
CA LEU A 55 -11.94 -2.70 4.80
C LEU A 55 -13.45 -2.62 4.93
N MET A 56 -14.02 -3.37 5.87
CA MET A 56 -15.46 -3.35 6.15
C MET A 56 -15.74 -3.37 7.65
N LYS A 57 -16.66 -2.54 8.08
CA LYS A 57 -17.17 -2.52 9.46
C LYS A 57 -18.67 -2.23 9.42
N LYS A 58 -19.47 -3.10 10.05
CA LYS A 58 -20.96 -2.99 10.09
C LYS A 58 -21.61 -2.75 8.72
N GLY A 59 -21.09 -3.42 7.66
CA GLY A 59 -21.63 -3.30 6.29
C GLY A 59 -21.14 -2.09 5.49
N VAL A 60 -20.40 -1.16 6.11
CA VAL A 60 -19.77 -0.03 5.40
C VAL A 60 -18.43 -0.46 4.86
N LEU A 61 -18.21 -0.27 3.55
CA LEU A 61 -17.01 -0.67 2.82
C LEU A 61 -16.13 0.54 2.47
N ILE A 62 -14.81 0.33 2.53
CA ILE A 62 -13.80 1.20 1.93
C ILE A 62 -12.84 0.32 1.15
N SER A 63 -12.57 0.65 -0.12
CA SER A 63 -11.78 -0.17 -1.04
C SER A 63 -10.55 0.55 -1.57
N THR A 64 -9.60 -0.23 -2.13
CA THR A 64 -8.35 0.26 -2.76
C THR A 64 -7.51 1.09 -1.77
N THR A 65 -7.33 0.54 -0.56
CA THR A 65 -6.63 1.23 0.54
C THR A 65 -5.11 1.07 0.48
N GLU A 66 -4.61 0.06 -0.22
CA GLU A 66 -3.21 -0.39 -0.23
C GLU A 66 -2.22 0.70 -0.67
N HIS A 67 -2.52 1.48 -1.71
CA HIS A 67 -1.59 2.50 -2.21
C HIS A 67 -1.37 3.64 -1.20
N LEU A 68 -2.44 4.11 -0.56
CA LEU A 68 -2.34 5.14 0.48
C LEU A 68 -1.67 4.60 1.74
N LEU A 69 -2.01 3.39 2.18
CA LEU A 69 -1.40 2.75 3.34
C LEU A 69 0.10 2.48 3.11
N SER A 70 0.46 2.09 1.87
CA SER A 70 1.86 1.97 1.45
C SER A 70 2.58 3.29 1.55
N ALA A 71 1.98 4.40 1.05
CA ALA A 71 2.55 5.73 1.16
C ALA A 71 2.77 6.13 2.62
N PHE A 72 1.80 5.91 3.51
CA PHE A 72 1.95 6.21 4.93
C PHE A 72 3.11 5.43 5.57
N THR A 73 3.18 4.13 5.31
CA THR A 73 4.28 3.29 5.80
C THR A 73 5.63 3.80 5.30
N GLY A 74 5.73 4.08 3.99
CA GLY A 74 6.98 4.48 3.35
C GLY A 74 7.52 5.84 3.78
N VAL A 75 6.65 6.78 4.18
CA VAL A 75 7.07 8.11 4.68
C VAL A 75 6.99 8.23 6.20
N GLY A 76 6.61 7.16 6.90
CA GLY A 76 6.63 7.10 8.36
C GLY A 76 5.45 7.79 9.05
N ILE A 77 4.25 7.76 8.46
CA ILE A 77 3.02 8.24 9.09
C ILE A 77 2.38 7.11 9.88
N ASP A 78 2.29 7.27 11.18
CA ASP A 78 1.66 6.32 12.10
C ASP A 78 0.21 6.69 12.43
N ASN A 79 -0.14 7.99 12.36
CA ASN A 79 -1.42 8.48 12.84
C ASN A 79 -2.01 9.50 11.85
N ALA A 80 -3.15 9.17 11.25
CA ALA A 80 -3.88 10.04 10.33
C ALA A 80 -5.38 9.73 10.33
N ILE A 81 -6.20 10.77 10.10
CA ILE A 81 -7.60 10.64 9.73
C ILE A 81 -7.69 10.83 8.22
N VAL A 82 -8.32 9.87 7.55
CA VAL A 82 -8.56 9.87 6.11
C VAL A 82 -10.06 9.99 5.87
N GLU A 83 -10.51 11.16 5.47
CA GLU A 83 -11.90 11.44 5.13
C GLU A 83 -12.14 11.19 3.64
N LEU A 84 -13.18 10.48 3.28
CA LEU A 84 -13.60 10.25 1.90
C LEU A 84 -15.13 10.24 1.77
N ASP A 85 -15.64 10.76 0.65
CA ASP A 85 -17.06 10.89 0.35
C ASP A 85 -17.62 9.77 -0.55
N ASN A 86 -16.86 8.69 -0.72
CA ASN A 86 -17.29 7.52 -1.48
C ASN A 86 -16.65 6.24 -0.94
N LEU A 87 -17.03 5.07 -1.49
CA LEU A 87 -16.61 3.75 -1.02
C LEU A 87 -15.17 3.37 -1.43
N GLU A 88 -14.55 4.06 -2.39
CA GLU A 88 -13.26 3.70 -2.94
C GLU A 88 -12.30 4.88 -2.93
N LEU A 89 -11.03 4.66 -2.57
CA LEU A 89 -10.00 5.69 -2.64
C LEU A 89 -9.70 6.07 -4.10
N PRO A 90 -9.28 7.32 -4.37
CA PRO A 90 -8.89 7.71 -5.72
C PRO A 90 -7.63 6.98 -6.15
N ILE A 91 -7.65 6.44 -7.36
CA ILE A 91 -6.49 5.71 -7.91
C ILE A 91 -5.34 6.65 -8.30
N LEU A 92 -5.63 7.90 -8.58
CA LEU A 92 -4.69 8.93 -9.04
C LEU A 92 -3.94 8.49 -10.30
N ASP A 93 -2.61 8.37 -10.25
CA ASP A 93 -1.78 7.91 -11.37
C ASP A 93 -1.50 6.38 -11.32
N GLY A 94 -2.16 5.66 -10.42
CA GLY A 94 -1.99 4.22 -10.22
C GLY A 94 -0.80 3.83 -9.34
N SER A 95 -0.06 4.80 -8.79
CA SER A 95 1.06 4.58 -7.88
C SER A 95 0.82 5.23 -6.51
N ALA A 96 1.76 5.05 -5.57
CA ALA A 96 1.72 5.74 -4.29
C ALA A 96 2.35 7.15 -4.33
N ARG A 97 3.04 7.51 -5.43
CA ARG A 97 3.79 8.77 -5.55
C ARG A 97 2.94 10.01 -5.32
N PRO A 98 1.73 10.18 -5.91
CA PRO A 98 0.94 11.38 -5.67
C PRO A 98 0.54 11.55 -4.20
N PHE A 99 0.26 10.47 -3.48
CA PHE A 99 -0.01 10.53 -2.04
C PHE A 99 1.23 11.00 -1.27
N VAL A 100 2.40 10.45 -1.61
CA VAL A 100 3.68 10.87 -1.01
C VAL A 100 3.95 12.36 -1.23
N GLU A 101 3.81 12.83 -2.47
CA GLU A 101 4.01 14.24 -2.83
C GLU A 101 3.07 15.17 -2.04
N MET A 102 1.81 14.79 -1.90
CA MET A 102 0.85 15.54 -1.08
C MET A 102 1.24 15.56 0.40
N ILE A 103 1.67 14.42 0.97
CA ILE A 103 2.13 14.32 2.36
C ILE A 103 3.36 15.21 2.57
N GLN A 104 4.34 15.14 1.68
CA GLN A 104 5.56 15.97 1.75
C GLN A 104 5.25 17.46 1.67
N LYS A 105 4.35 17.85 0.75
CA LYS A 105 3.90 19.25 0.62
C LYS A 105 3.16 19.76 1.86
N ALA A 106 2.38 18.90 2.51
CA ALA A 106 1.67 19.24 3.75
C ALA A 106 2.60 19.31 4.98
N GLY A 107 3.74 18.62 4.90
CA GLY A 107 4.67 18.45 6.00
C GLY A 107 4.27 17.34 6.97
N ILE A 108 5.25 16.80 7.67
CA ILE A 108 5.09 15.74 8.68
C ILE A 108 5.48 16.29 10.04
N ARG A 109 4.62 16.09 11.04
CA ARG A 109 4.90 16.51 12.42
C ARG A 109 5.29 15.32 13.28
N LYS A 110 6.49 15.37 13.87
CA LYS A 110 6.93 14.38 14.86
C LYS A 110 6.11 14.52 16.13
N GLN A 111 5.60 13.41 16.66
CA GLN A 111 4.83 13.37 17.90
C GLN A 111 5.72 12.93 19.07
N ARG A 112 5.31 13.26 20.31
CA ARG A 112 6.11 13.00 21.52
C ARG A 112 6.13 11.51 21.92
N LYS A 113 5.11 10.73 21.54
CA LYS A 113 5.03 9.31 21.86
C LYS A 113 6.06 8.56 21.02
N ALA A 114 6.92 7.76 21.65
CA ALA A 114 7.87 6.92 20.95
C ALA A 114 7.12 5.97 20.00
N ARG A 115 7.69 5.74 18.81
CA ARG A 115 7.19 4.78 17.86
C ARG A 115 7.46 3.38 18.39
N THR A 116 6.47 2.52 18.29
CA THR A 116 6.62 1.09 18.55
C THR A 116 6.51 0.30 17.26
N TYR A 117 7.29 -0.77 17.20
CA TYR A 117 7.38 -1.68 16.06
C TYR A 117 6.85 -3.05 16.46
N LEU A 118 6.43 -3.81 15.46
CA LEU A 118 6.09 -5.21 15.58
C LEU A 118 7.32 -6.00 15.16
N ARG A 119 8.11 -6.48 16.15
CA ARG A 119 9.29 -7.31 15.91
C ARG A 119 8.86 -8.74 15.73
N ILE A 120 9.18 -9.34 14.60
CA ILE A 120 8.98 -10.78 14.37
C ILE A 120 10.03 -11.56 15.16
N VAL A 121 9.58 -12.49 15.99
CA VAL A 121 10.46 -13.33 16.83
C VAL A 121 10.48 -14.81 16.39
N ARG A 122 9.47 -15.21 15.59
CA ARG A 122 9.38 -16.56 15.00
C ARG A 122 8.88 -16.44 13.56
N GLU A 123 9.37 -17.31 12.71
CA GLU A 123 8.95 -17.38 11.31
C GLU A 123 7.48 -17.78 11.15
N ILE A 124 6.86 -17.24 10.12
CA ILE A 124 5.52 -17.60 9.67
C ILE A 124 5.59 -17.82 8.16
N GLU A 125 5.13 -18.98 7.72
CA GLU A 125 5.01 -19.31 6.29
C GLU A 125 3.57 -19.66 5.95
N LEU A 126 3.11 -19.18 4.81
CA LEU A 126 1.83 -19.54 4.20
C LEU A 126 2.06 -19.98 2.76
N ARG A 127 1.41 -21.07 2.35
CA ARG A 127 1.46 -21.61 0.99
C ARG A 127 0.05 -21.87 0.48
N GLU A 128 -0.17 -21.58 -0.79
CA GLU A 128 -1.39 -21.86 -1.50
C GLU A 128 -1.03 -22.32 -2.94
N GLY A 129 -1.03 -23.63 -3.16
CA GLY A 129 -0.50 -24.19 -4.39
C GLY A 129 0.98 -23.85 -4.56
N ASP A 130 1.30 -23.17 -5.64
CA ASP A 130 2.65 -22.72 -5.99
C ASP A 130 2.97 -21.27 -5.50
N LYS A 131 2.04 -20.65 -4.79
CA LYS A 131 2.22 -19.34 -4.19
C LYS A 131 2.77 -19.45 -2.78
N PHE A 132 3.56 -18.46 -2.40
CA PHE A 132 4.23 -18.44 -1.11
C PHE A 132 4.31 -17.04 -0.52
N ILE A 133 4.14 -16.93 0.79
CA ILE A 133 4.49 -15.74 1.55
C ILE A 133 5.00 -16.15 2.94
N ALA A 134 6.07 -15.51 3.38
CA ALA A 134 6.62 -15.73 4.70
C ALA A 134 7.13 -14.43 5.32
N VAL A 135 7.26 -14.42 6.64
CA VAL A 135 7.99 -13.41 7.39
C VAL A 135 8.96 -14.08 8.35
N TYR A 136 10.20 -13.63 8.34
CA TYR A 136 11.29 -14.13 9.18
C TYR A 136 11.76 -13.05 10.16
N PRO A 137 12.30 -13.43 11.34
CA PRO A 137 12.94 -12.49 12.25
C PRO A 137 14.06 -11.71 11.56
N ALA A 138 14.07 -10.39 11.73
CA ALA A 138 15.15 -9.51 11.26
C ALA A 138 15.09 -8.17 12.01
N ASP A 139 16.24 -7.47 12.06
CA ASP A 139 16.35 -6.17 12.74
C ASP A 139 15.91 -4.98 11.89
N ALA A 140 15.48 -5.23 10.65
CA ALA A 140 15.00 -4.21 9.73
C ALA A 140 13.81 -4.72 8.92
N TYR A 141 12.97 -3.81 8.44
CA TYR A 141 11.93 -4.17 7.49
C TYR A 141 12.54 -4.34 6.10
N SER A 142 12.49 -5.55 5.57
CA SER A 142 12.88 -5.86 4.19
C SER A 142 11.81 -6.68 3.49
N VAL A 143 11.74 -6.52 2.18
CA VAL A 143 10.83 -7.25 1.30
C VAL A 143 11.62 -7.85 0.15
N SER A 144 11.42 -9.14 -0.10
CA SER A 144 11.84 -9.85 -1.30
C SER A 144 10.61 -10.40 -2.00
N TYR A 145 10.34 -9.95 -3.21
CA TYR A 145 9.13 -10.32 -3.94
C TYR A 145 9.48 -10.87 -5.31
N SER A 146 8.86 -11.99 -5.69
CA SER A 146 8.95 -12.58 -7.02
C SER A 146 7.57 -12.71 -7.66
N ILE A 147 7.49 -12.42 -8.95
CA ILE A 147 6.31 -12.62 -9.78
C ILE A 147 6.66 -13.49 -10.98
N ASN A 148 5.66 -14.15 -11.53
CA ASN A 148 5.77 -14.90 -12.77
C ASN A 148 4.44 -14.83 -13.51
N PHE A 149 4.35 -13.97 -14.52
CA PHE A 149 3.18 -13.83 -15.38
C PHE A 149 3.45 -14.45 -16.74
N PRO A 150 2.48 -15.15 -17.33
CA PRO A 150 2.60 -15.72 -18.69
C PRO A 150 2.44 -14.61 -19.75
N HIS A 151 3.26 -13.57 -19.65
CA HIS A 151 3.27 -12.41 -20.53
C HIS A 151 4.70 -12.07 -20.94
N PRO A 152 5.02 -11.90 -22.26
CA PRO A 152 6.40 -11.75 -22.74
C PRO A 152 7.13 -10.55 -22.15
N LEU A 153 6.42 -9.47 -21.84
CA LEU A 153 7.01 -8.26 -21.25
C LEU A 153 7.12 -8.30 -19.72
N ILE A 154 6.51 -9.26 -19.05
CA ILE A 154 6.60 -9.40 -17.59
C ILE A 154 7.48 -10.60 -17.25
N GLY A 155 7.06 -11.81 -17.63
CA GLY A 155 7.77 -13.06 -17.33
C GLY A 155 8.04 -13.22 -15.83
N LYS A 156 9.25 -13.65 -15.51
CA LYS A 156 9.77 -13.72 -14.14
C LYS A 156 10.49 -12.43 -13.79
N GLN A 157 10.06 -11.79 -12.71
CA GLN A 157 10.74 -10.63 -12.12
C GLN A 157 10.90 -10.85 -10.63
N SER A 158 11.98 -10.34 -10.06
CA SER A 158 12.24 -10.36 -8.63
C SER A 158 12.82 -9.02 -8.19
N PHE A 159 12.39 -8.56 -7.03
CA PHE A 159 12.89 -7.33 -6.44
C PHE A 159 13.08 -7.50 -4.94
N CYS A 160 14.19 -6.97 -4.42
CA CYS A 160 14.50 -7.00 -3.01
C CYS A 160 14.84 -5.58 -2.53
N VAL A 161 14.27 -5.18 -1.42
CA VAL A 161 14.48 -3.86 -0.84
C VAL A 161 14.50 -3.92 0.68
N ARG A 162 15.45 -3.20 1.29
CA ARG A 162 15.36 -2.79 2.70
C ARG A 162 14.58 -1.48 2.74
N LEU A 163 13.47 -1.50 3.47
CA LEU A 163 12.57 -0.35 3.52
C LEU A 163 13.15 0.77 4.38
N THR A 164 13.42 1.88 3.74
CA THR A 164 13.77 3.17 4.31
C THR A 164 12.96 4.23 3.58
N ASN A 165 12.84 5.43 4.14
CA ASN A 165 12.18 6.52 3.41
C ASN A 165 12.83 6.75 2.04
N GLY A 166 14.16 6.72 1.95
CA GLY A 166 14.88 6.93 0.71
C GLY A 166 14.63 5.86 -0.34
N SER A 167 14.70 4.57 0.03
CA SER A 167 14.44 3.46 -0.89
C SER A 167 12.97 3.44 -1.32
N TYR A 168 12.03 3.68 -0.38
CA TYR A 168 10.62 3.73 -0.71
C TYR A 168 10.30 4.82 -1.75
N LEU A 169 10.77 6.04 -1.50
CA LEU A 169 10.51 7.18 -2.38
C LEU A 169 11.04 6.99 -3.79
N LYS A 170 12.26 6.42 -3.90
CA LYS A 170 12.95 6.26 -5.19
C LYS A 170 12.52 5.02 -5.95
N GLU A 171 12.26 3.92 -5.26
CA GLU A 171 12.22 2.59 -5.87
C GLU A 171 10.83 1.95 -5.84
N ILE A 172 9.95 2.38 -4.93
CA ILE A 172 8.64 1.74 -4.72
C ILE A 172 7.48 2.69 -5.04
N ALA A 173 7.46 3.86 -4.40
CA ALA A 173 6.33 4.79 -4.51
C ALA A 173 5.93 5.14 -5.96
N PRO A 174 6.85 5.26 -6.94
CA PRO A 174 6.49 5.57 -8.32
C PRO A 174 5.92 4.39 -9.13
N ALA A 175 6.00 3.14 -8.65
CA ALA A 175 5.56 1.97 -9.41
C ALA A 175 4.05 1.94 -9.57
N ARG A 176 3.58 1.91 -10.83
CA ARG A 176 2.15 1.95 -11.16
C ARG A 176 1.52 0.55 -11.16
N THR A 177 0.23 0.51 -10.82
CA THR A 177 -0.61 -0.68 -11.05
C THR A 177 -0.70 -1.02 -12.54
N PHE A 178 -1.03 -2.26 -12.84
CA PHE A 178 -1.11 -2.75 -14.20
C PHE A 178 -2.27 -3.72 -14.40
N GLY A 179 -2.69 -3.86 -15.65
CA GLY A 179 -3.73 -4.79 -16.05
C GLY A 179 -3.61 -5.21 -17.50
N PHE A 180 -4.33 -6.27 -17.85
CA PHE A 180 -4.31 -6.84 -19.19
C PHE A 180 -5.56 -6.43 -19.97
N LEU A 181 -5.37 -5.92 -21.19
CA LEU A 181 -6.47 -5.47 -22.02
C LEU A 181 -7.50 -6.58 -22.31
N HIS A 182 -7.03 -7.81 -22.50
CA HIS A 182 -7.91 -8.95 -22.78
C HIS A 182 -8.80 -9.35 -21.60
N GLU A 183 -8.48 -8.94 -20.37
CA GLU A 183 -9.31 -9.17 -19.17
C GLU A 183 -10.31 -8.03 -18.93
N ALA A 184 -10.11 -6.88 -19.58
CA ALA A 184 -10.83 -5.65 -19.28
C ALA A 184 -12.34 -5.78 -19.43
N ASP A 185 -12.82 -6.41 -20.50
CA ASP A 185 -14.27 -6.55 -20.74
C ASP A 185 -14.93 -7.48 -19.72
N ALA A 186 -14.27 -8.59 -19.37
CA ALA A 186 -14.77 -9.50 -18.34
C ALA A 186 -14.80 -8.83 -16.95
N MET A 187 -13.79 -8.03 -16.62
CA MET A 187 -13.75 -7.27 -15.37
C MET A 187 -14.83 -6.18 -15.34
N ARG A 188 -15.05 -5.47 -16.45
CA ARG A 188 -16.12 -4.46 -16.54
C ARG A 188 -17.51 -5.06 -16.39
N GLN A 189 -17.77 -6.24 -16.96
CA GLN A 189 -19.02 -6.98 -16.79
C GLN A 189 -19.28 -7.35 -15.32
N GLN A 190 -18.21 -7.61 -14.56
CA GLN A 190 -18.27 -7.84 -13.11
C GLN A 190 -18.37 -6.54 -12.30
N GLY A 191 -18.45 -5.38 -12.95
CA GLY A 191 -18.54 -4.09 -12.28
C GLY A 191 -17.20 -3.54 -11.78
N LEU A 192 -16.07 -4.13 -12.22
CA LEU A 192 -14.71 -3.72 -11.87
C LEU A 192 -14.10 -2.81 -12.94
N ILE A 193 -12.99 -2.17 -12.59
CA ILE A 193 -12.14 -1.33 -13.48
C ILE A 193 -12.90 -0.28 -14.30
N ARG A 194 -14.04 0.22 -13.79
CA ARG A 194 -14.85 1.23 -14.50
C ARG A 194 -14.14 2.58 -14.62
N GLY A 195 -13.22 2.89 -13.71
CA GLY A 195 -12.39 4.09 -13.73
C GLY A 195 -10.99 3.88 -14.27
N ALA A 196 -10.66 2.64 -14.71
CA ALA A 196 -9.33 2.35 -15.25
C ALA A 196 -9.11 3.00 -16.61
N SER A 197 -7.93 3.61 -16.77
CA SER A 197 -7.48 4.26 -18.00
C SER A 197 -5.97 4.09 -18.16
N ILE A 198 -5.45 4.46 -19.33
CA ILE A 198 -3.99 4.50 -19.58
C ILE A 198 -3.26 5.57 -18.75
N GLU A 199 -3.98 6.46 -18.10
CA GLU A 199 -3.43 7.51 -17.23
C GLU A 199 -3.18 7.03 -15.80
N ASN A 200 -3.89 5.98 -15.37
CA ASN A 200 -3.88 5.49 -13.99
C ASN A 200 -3.53 4.01 -13.83
N ALA A 201 -3.15 3.33 -14.91
CA ALA A 201 -2.65 1.96 -14.88
C ALA A 201 -1.74 1.70 -16.09
N ILE A 202 -0.75 0.82 -15.95
CA ILE A 202 -0.04 0.27 -17.09
C ILE A 202 -0.95 -0.75 -17.76
N VAL A 203 -1.29 -0.52 -19.02
CA VAL A 203 -2.16 -1.42 -19.79
C VAL A 203 -1.33 -2.25 -20.75
N LEU A 204 -1.44 -3.57 -20.63
CA LEU A 204 -0.73 -4.53 -21.46
C LEU A 204 -1.67 -5.16 -22.49
N ASN A 205 -1.26 -5.12 -23.75
CA ASN A 205 -1.79 -5.95 -24.82
C ASN A 205 -1.00 -7.27 -24.85
N ARG A 206 -1.13 -8.10 -25.88
CA ARG A 206 -0.48 -9.43 -25.95
C ARG A 206 1.06 -9.34 -25.91
N ASP A 207 1.65 -8.33 -26.49
CA ASP A 207 3.09 -8.17 -26.70
C ASP A 207 3.63 -6.73 -26.55
N GLU A 208 2.78 -5.80 -26.13
CA GLU A 208 3.14 -4.39 -25.97
C GLU A 208 2.54 -3.74 -24.73
N VAL A 209 3.19 -2.67 -24.26
CA VAL A 209 2.64 -1.72 -23.27
C VAL A 209 1.96 -0.60 -24.03
N LEU A 210 0.66 -0.38 -23.80
CA LEU A 210 -0.12 0.62 -24.55
C LEU A 210 0.21 2.08 -24.17
N ASN A 211 0.78 2.28 -22.98
CA ASN A 211 1.13 3.60 -22.45
C ASN A 211 2.59 3.68 -21.95
N PRO A 212 3.57 3.44 -22.83
CA PRO A 212 4.99 3.58 -22.50
C PRO A 212 5.37 5.05 -22.23
N PRO A 213 6.53 5.33 -21.58
CA PRO A 213 7.47 4.33 -21.08
C PRO A 213 7.08 3.78 -19.71
N LEU A 214 7.62 2.62 -19.36
CA LEU A 214 7.68 2.16 -17.98
C LEU A 214 8.59 3.07 -17.15
N ARG A 215 8.27 3.30 -15.88
CA ARG A 215 9.10 4.07 -14.94
C ARG A 215 10.34 3.30 -14.49
N PHE A 216 10.22 1.97 -14.47
CA PHE A 216 11.31 1.03 -14.15
C PHE A 216 11.23 -0.17 -15.11
N PRO A 217 12.36 -0.80 -15.48
CA PRO A 217 12.33 -2.04 -16.27
C PRO A 217 11.56 -3.17 -15.59
N ASP A 218 11.53 -3.16 -14.26
CA ASP A 218 10.88 -4.12 -13.38
C ASP A 218 9.69 -3.50 -12.60
N GLU A 219 8.97 -2.54 -13.22
CA GLU A 219 7.90 -1.78 -12.57
C GLU A 219 6.79 -2.68 -12.01
N PHE A 220 6.50 -3.79 -12.68
CA PHE A 220 5.45 -4.74 -12.29
C PHE A 220 5.71 -5.39 -10.92
N VAL A 221 6.93 -5.88 -10.67
CA VAL A 221 7.26 -6.46 -9.36
C VAL A 221 7.39 -5.39 -8.28
N ARG A 222 7.87 -4.19 -8.61
CA ARG A 222 7.93 -3.07 -7.66
C ARG A 222 6.54 -2.66 -7.21
N HIS A 223 5.56 -2.66 -8.11
CA HIS A 223 4.18 -2.41 -7.73
C HIS A 223 3.65 -3.50 -6.78
N LYS A 224 3.98 -4.78 -7.00
CA LYS A 224 3.60 -5.84 -6.06
C LYS A 224 4.26 -5.69 -4.67
N VAL A 225 5.46 -5.11 -4.61
CA VAL A 225 6.07 -4.72 -3.34
C VAL A 225 5.31 -3.56 -2.69
N LEU A 226 4.87 -2.56 -3.48
CA LEU A 226 4.03 -1.46 -3.01
C LEU A 226 2.73 -1.98 -2.37
N ASP A 227 2.02 -2.87 -3.07
CA ASP A 227 0.80 -3.52 -2.59
C ASP A 227 1.03 -4.24 -1.26
N LEU A 228 2.10 -5.05 -1.19
CA LEU A 228 2.45 -5.80 0.02
C LEU A 228 2.72 -4.88 1.21
N ILE A 229 3.47 -3.79 1.02
CA ILE A 229 3.75 -2.80 2.08
C ILE A 229 2.45 -2.19 2.59
N GLY A 230 1.53 -1.85 1.68
CA GLY A 230 0.22 -1.30 2.04
C GLY A 230 -0.66 -2.29 2.79
N ASP A 231 -0.70 -3.53 2.36
CA ASP A 231 -1.47 -4.58 3.03
C ASP A 231 -0.92 -4.90 4.42
N LEU A 232 0.41 -4.92 4.57
CA LEU A 232 1.04 -5.16 5.87
C LEU A 232 0.92 -3.97 6.83
N ALA A 233 0.62 -2.75 6.35
CA ALA A 233 0.28 -1.61 7.20
C ALA A 233 -0.95 -1.89 8.08
N LEU A 234 -1.81 -2.83 7.69
CA LEU A 234 -2.97 -3.28 8.46
C LEU A 234 -2.63 -4.01 9.77
N LEU A 235 -1.36 -4.30 10.02
CA LEU A 235 -0.85 -4.69 11.33
C LEU A 235 -0.91 -3.54 12.35
N GLY A 236 -1.09 -2.30 11.89
CA GLY A 236 -1.16 -1.09 12.73
C GLY A 236 0.20 -0.60 13.24
N LYS A 237 1.28 -1.31 12.94
CA LYS A 237 2.67 -0.97 13.27
C LYS A 237 3.59 -1.45 12.17
N GLN A 238 4.70 -0.74 12.00
CA GLN A 238 5.74 -1.18 11.08
C GLN A 238 6.43 -2.44 11.61
N ILE A 239 6.73 -3.37 10.70
CA ILE A 239 7.40 -4.63 11.02
C ILE A 239 8.91 -4.41 11.18
N LEU A 240 9.53 -5.11 12.13
CA LEU A 240 10.93 -5.49 12.11
C LEU A 240 10.99 -6.97 11.75
N GLY A 241 11.33 -7.24 10.50
CA GLY A 241 11.28 -8.59 9.92
C GLY A 241 11.57 -8.58 8.42
N SER A 242 11.95 -9.72 7.88
CA SER A 242 12.17 -9.95 6.45
C SER A 242 10.98 -10.66 5.86
N VAL A 243 10.26 -10.01 4.93
CA VAL A 243 9.11 -10.58 4.23
C VAL A 243 9.55 -11.11 2.88
N VAL A 244 9.20 -12.36 2.58
CA VAL A 244 9.47 -13.03 1.30
C VAL A 244 8.16 -13.45 0.67
N ALA A 245 7.93 -13.07 -0.58
CA ALA A 245 6.71 -13.41 -1.31
C ALA A 245 7.03 -13.91 -2.73
N ASP A 246 6.42 -14.99 -3.14
CA ASP A 246 6.47 -15.51 -4.50
C ASP A 246 5.05 -15.68 -5.03
N ARG A 247 4.72 -14.94 -6.10
CA ARG A 247 3.41 -14.94 -6.75
C ARG A 247 2.22 -14.74 -5.81
N ALA A 248 2.46 -14.17 -4.63
CA ALA A 248 1.44 -13.80 -3.68
C ALA A 248 0.58 -12.63 -4.20
N GLY A 249 -0.57 -12.44 -3.61
CA GLY A 249 -1.45 -11.30 -3.88
C GLY A 249 -2.14 -10.88 -2.59
N HIS A 250 -3.03 -9.90 -2.66
CA HIS A 250 -3.70 -9.31 -1.50
C HIS A 250 -4.32 -10.37 -0.56
N ALA A 251 -4.89 -11.46 -1.10
CA ALA A 251 -5.45 -12.54 -0.29
C ALA A 251 -4.40 -13.19 0.63
N MET A 252 -3.21 -13.47 0.11
CA MET A 252 -2.12 -14.03 0.93
C MET A 252 -1.49 -13.00 1.84
N HIS A 253 -1.35 -11.74 1.39
CA HIS A 253 -0.86 -10.64 2.23
C HIS A 253 -1.76 -10.45 3.46
N THR A 254 -3.06 -10.38 3.26
CA THR A 254 -4.04 -10.21 4.36
C THR A 254 -4.18 -11.47 5.21
N ALA A 255 -3.99 -12.66 4.65
CA ALA A 255 -3.90 -13.91 5.41
C ALA A 255 -2.69 -13.90 6.35
N LEU A 256 -1.52 -13.41 5.89
CA LEU A 256 -0.33 -13.22 6.74
C LEU A 256 -0.61 -12.21 7.86
N VAL A 257 -1.22 -11.06 7.55
CA VAL A 257 -1.66 -10.07 8.55
C VAL A 257 -2.55 -10.73 9.60
N SER A 258 -3.56 -11.47 9.17
CA SER A 258 -4.48 -12.19 10.07
C SER A 258 -3.75 -13.20 10.95
N ARG A 259 -2.79 -13.96 10.39
CA ARG A 259 -2.01 -14.95 11.13
C ARG A 259 -1.15 -14.30 12.21
N ILE A 260 -0.45 -13.21 11.88
CA ILE A 260 0.37 -12.45 12.82
C ILE A 260 -0.50 -11.90 13.97
N LEU A 261 -1.64 -11.26 13.65
CA LEU A 261 -2.49 -10.63 14.65
C LEU A 261 -3.18 -11.63 15.61
N ARG A 262 -3.43 -12.87 15.14
CA ARG A 262 -4.11 -13.90 15.94
C ARG A 262 -3.22 -14.52 17.01
N ASP A 263 -1.92 -14.56 16.80
CA ASP A 263 -1.00 -15.30 17.67
C ASP A 263 0.22 -14.46 18.05
N ARG A 264 0.19 -13.96 19.28
CA ARG A 264 1.25 -13.12 19.87
C ARG A 264 2.58 -13.85 20.05
N SER A 265 2.63 -15.16 19.94
CA SER A 265 3.88 -15.92 20.06
C SER A 265 4.85 -15.70 18.89
N TYR A 266 4.37 -15.11 17.80
CA TYR A 266 5.19 -14.80 16.59
C TYR A 266 5.88 -13.45 16.65
N TRP A 267 5.47 -12.55 17.54
CA TRP A 267 5.95 -11.19 17.57
C TRP A 267 5.89 -10.54 18.93
N GLU A 268 6.70 -9.56 19.14
CA GLU A 268 6.68 -8.67 20.30
C GLU A 268 6.60 -7.22 19.90
N GLU A 269 6.14 -6.36 20.81
CA GLU A 269 6.17 -4.92 20.62
C GLU A 269 7.48 -4.38 21.17
N THR A 270 8.20 -3.61 20.35
CA THR A 270 9.48 -3.00 20.74
C THR A 270 9.53 -1.54 20.32
N ALA A 271 10.28 -0.73 21.07
CA ALA A 271 10.69 0.61 20.64
C ALA A 271 12.18 0.54 20.28
N LEU A 272 12.59 1.25 19.24
CA LEU A 272 14.01 1.43 18.96
C LEU A 272 14.52 2.58 19.82
N GLU A 273 15.59 2.35 20.60
CA GLU A 273 16.17 3.34 21.51
C GLU A 273 16.79 4.53 20.76
N ASP A 274 17.30 4.28 19.54
CA ASP A 274 17.85 5.28 18.62
C ASP A 274 17.22 5.16 17.24
N GLU A 275 16.12 5.87 17.01
CA GLU A 275 15.70 6.14 15.63
C GLU A 275 16.70 7.17 15.07
N PRO A 276 17.53 6.82 14.06
CA PRO A 276 18.38 7.84 13.44
C PRO A 276 17.47 8.99 12.97
N ALA A 277 17.81 10.20 13.39
CA ALA A 277 17.05 11.40 13.05
C ALA A 277 16.78 11.37 11.53
N MET A 278 15.51 11.39 11.15
CA MET A 278 15.15 11.55 9.73
C MET A 278 15.91 12.76 9.21
N PRO A 279 16.71 12.66 8.15
CA PRO A 279 17.28 13.84 7.54
C PRO A 279 16.12 14.80 7.22
N ALA A 280 16.23 16.04 7.69
CA ALA A 280 15.24 17.07 7.40
C ALA A 280 15.06 17.10 5.88
N LEU A 281 13.83 16.88 5.42
CA LEU A 281 13.49 17.06 4.01
C LEU A 281 13.88 18.49 3.66
N ALA A 282 14.89 18.64 2.80
CA ALA A 282 15.33 19.95 2.33
C ALA A 282 14.12 20.66 1.74
N SER A 283 13.75 21.79 2.34
CA SER A 283 12.74 22.67 1.77
C SER A 283 13.22 23.09 0.39
N ALA A 284 12.44 22.78 -0.63
CA ALA A 284 12.64 23.30 -1.98
C ALA A 284 12.29 24.81 -1.95
N ALA A 285 13.16 25.61 -1.34
CA ALA A 285 13.16 27.05 -1.44
C ALA A 285 14.49 27.47 -2.04
N SER A 286 14.40 28.23 -3.14
CA SER A 286 15.45 28.90 -3.91
C SER A 286 16.19 28.10 -4.99
N LEU A 287 15.56 28.03 -6.17
CA LEU A 287 16.26 28.23 -7.43
C LEU A 287 15.48 29.31 -8.18
N SER A 288 15.72 30.57 -7.78
CA SER A 288 15.57 31.72 -8.67
C SER A 288 16.99 32.11 -9.05
N VAL A 289 17.35 31.89 -10.31
CA VAL A 289 18.03 32.79 -11.29
C VAL A 289 17.97 32.08 -12.64
#